data_127ad784732527497f9567f191bf7bfc
#
_entry.id   127ad784732527497f9567f191bf7bfc
#
_cell.length_a   1.000
_cell.length_b   1.000
_cell.length_c   1.000
_cell.angle_alpha   90.00
_cell.angle_beta   90.00
_cell.angle_gamma   90.00
#
_symmetry.space_group_name_H-M   'P 1'
#
loop_
_entity.id
_entity.type
_entity.pdbx_description
1 polymer ?
#
loop_
_entity_poly.entity_id
_entity_poly.type
_entity_poly.pdbx_seq_one_letter_code
_entity_poly.pdbx_strand_id
1 'polypeptide(L)'
;MKQHAVKLAALSALVAGGAVAALPAIAPAAAEHHHTKKGKTREVGVQSDFYDPTKMTIHVGDKVKWVWHASGFDLHDVYVDSGPTKFNSPTQAGGTFSKTFTKPGTYKLYCTQHEADMTMTLVVRKVPK
;
A
#
# COMPACT_ATOMS: atom_id res chain seq x y z
N MET A 1 -68.07 -25.69 6.60
CA MET A 1 -68.98 -26.40 5.69
C MET A 1 -68.41 -26.41 4.30
N LYS A 2 -68.48 -27.60 3.74
CA LYS A 2 -68.24 -27.98 2.32
C LYS A 2 -66.81 -28.08 1.84
N GLN A 3 -66.40 -29.31 1.98
CA GLN A 3 -65.47 -30.08 1.15
C GLN A 3 -65.87 -30.12 -0.31
N HIS A 4 -64.95 -30.30 -1.20
CA HIS A 4 -64.96 -31.14 -2.40
C HIS A 4 -63.50 -31.28 -2.81
N ALA A 5 -62.88 -32.29 -2.61
CA ALA A 5 -62.62 -33.63 -3.08
C ALA A 5 -62.47 -33.78 -4.60
N VAL A 6 -61.29 -34.29 -4.96
CA VAL A 6 -60.92 -35.28 -5.98
C VAL A 6 -60.91 -34.89 -7.45
N LYS A 7 -59.75 -35.05 -8.09
CA LYS A 7 -59.51 -36.21 -9.01
C LYS A 7 -58.04 -36.34 -9.41
N LEU A 8 -57.51 -37.52 -9.14
CA LEU A 8 -56.33 -38.05 -9.80
C LEU A 8 -56.65 -38.30 -11.29
N ALA A 9 -55.66 -38.02 -12.10
CA ALA A 9 -55.47 -38.71 -13.35
C ALA A 9 -53.98 -38.89 -13.59
N ALA A 10 -53.55 -40.12 -13.43
CA ALA A 10 -52.26 -40.60 -13.91
C ALA A 10 -52.37 -40.93 -15.38
N LEU A 11 -51.40 -40.54 -16.19
CA LEU A 11 -51.06 -41.25 -17.43
C LEU A 11 -49.60 -41.07 -17.79
N SER A 12 -48.91 -42.11 -17.61
CA SER A 12 -47.83 -42.80 -18.32
C SER A 12 -47.00 -42.08 -19.39
N ALA A 13 -45.71 -42.11 -19.14
CA ALA A 13 -44.60 -42.54 -20.02
C ALA A 13 -44.47 -41.93 -21.41
N LEU A 14 -43.33 -41.31 -21.64
CA LEU A 14 -42.47 -41.73 -22.77
C LEU A 14 -41.00 -41.30 -22.48
N VAL A 15 -40.16 -42.35 -22.47
CA VAL A 15 -38.71 -42.26 -22.51
C VAL A 15 -38.30 -41.78 -23.87
N ALA A 16 -37.52 -40.76 -23.96
CA ALA A 16 -36.72 -40.46 -25.14
C ALA A 16 -35.44 -39.73 -24.74
N GLY A 17 -34.37 -40.46 -24.88
CA GLY A 17 -33.10 -40.04 -25.41
C GLY A 17 -32.36 -38.88 -24.73
N GLY A 18 -31.39 -39.26 -23.93
CA GLY A 18 -30.40 -38.34 -23.36
C GLY A 18 -29.63 -37.56 -24.40
N ALA A 19 -29.46 -36.33 -24.12
CA ALA A 19 -28.27 -35.59 -24.47
C ALA A 19 -27.73 -34.97 -23.18
N VAL A 20 -26.77 -35.66 -22.58
CA VAL A 20 -25.98 -35.08 -21.52
C VAL A 20 -25.10 -34.04 -22.18
N ALA A 21 -25.58 -32.79 -22.21
CA ALA A 21 -24.72 -31.67 -22.51
C ALA A 21 -23.70 -31.56 -21.41
N ALA A 22 -22.48 -32.00 -21.69
CA ALA A 22 -21.34 -31.76 -20.83
C ALA A 22 -21.12 -30.25 -20.77
N LEU A 23 -21.43 -29.67 -19.61
CA LEU A 23 -21.05 -28.29 -19.32
C LEU A 23 -19.51 -28.25 -19.31
N PRO A 24 -18.89 -27.29 -20.02
CA PRO A 24 -17.47 -27.10 -19.92
C PRO A 24 -17.13 -26.78 -18.46
N ALA A 25 -16.31 -27.58 -17.83
CA ALA A 25 -15.74 -27.28 -16.54
C ALA A 25 -14.98 -25.95 -16.68
N ILE A 26 -15.49 -24.90 -16.06
CA ILE A 26 -14.75 -23.67 -15.88
C ILE A 26 -13.61 -24.03 -14.93
N ALA A 27 -12.42 -24.22 -15.48
CA ALA A 27 -11.21 -24.34 -14.68
C ALA A 27 -11.11 -23.08 -13.83
N PRO A 28 -10.86 -23.19 -12.52
CA PRO A 28 -10.59 -22.02 -11.70
C PRO A 28 -9.36 -21.33 -12.30
N ALA A 29 -9.52 -20.05 -12.67
CA ALA A 29 -8.41 -19.23 -13.06
C ALA A 29 -7.39 -19.32 -11.92
N ALA A 30 -6.20 -19.84 -12.24
CA ALA A 30 -5.10 -19.85 -11.29
C ALA A 30 -4.92 -18.42 -10.80
N ALA A 31 -5.17 -18.20 -9.51
CA ALA A 31 -4.88 -16.94 -8.87
C ALA A 31 -3.37 -16.74 -9.05
N GLU A 32 -2.99 -15.84 -9.96
CA GLU A 32 -1.62 -15.40 -10.09
C GLU A 32 -1.22 -14.85 -8.73
N HIS A 33 -0.40 -15.58 -8.03
CA HIS A 33 0.24 -15.13 -6.82
C HIS A 33 1.18 -13.99 -7.25
N HIS A 34 0.65 -12.78 -7.24
CA HIS A 34 1.48 -11.59 -7.31
C HIS A 34 2.38 -11.65 -6.07
N HIS A 35 3.60 -12.14 -6.25
CA HIS A 35 4.67 -11.93 -5.30
C HIS A 35 4.91 -10.43 -5.23
N THR A 36 4.14 -9.74 -4.41
CA THR A 36 4.46 -8.36 -4.04
C THR A 36 5.80 -8.40 -3.32
N LYS A 37 6.84 -8.05 -4.04
CA LYS A 37 8.19 -7.95 -3.49
C LYS A 37 8.11 -7.03 -2.28
N LYS A 38 8.28 -7.59 -1.08
CA LYS A 38 8.22 -6.83 0.16
C LYS A 38 9.19 -5.65 0.06
N GLY A 39 8.66 -4.43 0.26
CA GLY A 39 9.48 -3.22 0.19
C GLY A 39 10.60 -3.23 1.22
N LYS A 40 11.71 -2.59 0.88
CA LYS A 40 12.88 -2.44 1.76
C LYS A 40 12.66 -1.30 2.74
N THR A 41 13.24 -1.42 3.93
CA THR A 41 13.35 -0.29 4.87
C THR A 41 14.67 0.41 4.64
N ARG A 42 14.63 1.72 4.48
CA ARG A 42 15.79 2.61 4.37
C ARG A 42 15.77 3.55 5.56
N GLU A 43 16.94 3.82 6.12
CA GLU A 43 17.08 4.70 7.26
C GLU A 43 17.64 6.05 6.85
N VAL A 44 17.19 7.10 7.51
CA VAL A 44 17.63 8.49 7.38
C VAL A 44 17.89 9.02 8.78
N GLY A 45 19.09 9.48 9.03
CA GLY A 45 19.42 10.17 10.27
C GLY A 45 18.83 11.59 10.29
N VAL A 46 18.20 11.97 11.39
CA VAL A 46 17.81 13.34 11.70
C VAL A 46 18.86 13.90 12.64
N GLN A 47 19.75 14.73 12.10
CA GLN A 47 20.85 15.36 12.84
C GLN A 47 20.43 16.74 13.34
N SER A 48 21.34 17.48 13.96
CA SER A 48 21.02 18.77 14.58
C SER A 48 20.57 19.84 13.56
N ASP A 49 21.00 19.74 12.29
CA ASP A 49 20.69 20.74 11.26
C ASP A 49 20.60 20.16 9.83
N PHE A 50 20.63 18.82 9.70
CA PHE A 50 20.52 18.16 8.39
C PHE A 50 19.93 16.75 8.49
N TYR A 51 19.41 16.24 7.36
CA TYR A 51 19.08 14.82 7.17
C TYR A 51 20.26 14.09 6.56
N ASP A 52 20.53 12.88 7.02
CA ASP A 52 21.59 12.03 6.49
C ASP A 52 21.02 10.69 6.00
N PRO A 53 21.06 10.44 4.68
CA PRO A 53 21.52 11.31 3.58
C PRO A 53 20.52 12.42 3.22
N THR A 54 21.00 13.52 2.64
CA THR A 54 20.18 14.62 2.12
C THR A 54 19.47 14.27 0.80
N LYS A 55 19.91 13.19 0.13
CA LYS A 55 19.29 12.67 -1.10
C LYS A 55 19.19 11.15 -1.05
N MET A 56 18.04 10.61 -1.43
CA MET A 56 17.84 9.17 -1.46
C MET A 56 16.94 8.77 -2.63
N THR A 57 17.19 7.59 -3.20
CA THR A 57 16.30 6.94 -4.17
C THR A 57 15.80 5.62 -3.61
N ILE A 58 14.49 5.44 -3.67
CA ILE A 58 13.79 4.23 -3.25
C ILE A 58 12.80 3.77 -4.33
N HIS A 59 12.10 2.68 -4.09
CA HIS A 59 11.04 2.18 -4.97
C HIS A 59 9.67 2.20 -4.26
N VAL A 60 8.63 2.23 -5.08
CA VAL A 60 7.26 2.07 -4.57
C VAL A 60 7.18 0.80 -3.73
N GLY A 61 6.58 0.93 -2.53
CA GLY A 61 6.51 -0.13 -1.52
C GLY A 61 7.61 -0.07 -0.46
N ASP A 62 8.69 0.67 -0.71
CA ASP A 62 9.74 0.85 0.30
C ASP A 62 9.25 1.75 1.46
N LYS A 63 9.86 1.53 2.61
CA LYS A 63 9.65 2.30 3.83
C LYS A 63 10.91 3.13 4.13
N VAL A 64 10.74 4.40 4.43
CA VAL A 64 11.79 5.23 5.03
C VAL A 64 11.52 5.35 6.52
N LYS A 65 12.55 5.15 7.32
CA LYS A 65 12.56 5.31 8.76
C LYS A 65 13.53 6.42 9.11
N TRP A 66 13.02 7.52 9.62
CA TRP A 66 13.83 8.60 10.16
C TRP A 66 14.16 8.29 11.62
N VAL A 67 15.42 8.47 11.99
CA VAL A 67 15.94 8.23 13.33
C VAL A 67 16.59 9.51 13.83
N TRP A 68 16.12 10.02 14.96
CA TRP A 68 16.66 11.24 15.58
C TRP A 68 17.95 10.93 16.30
N HIS A 69 19.05 11.51 15.82
CA HIS A 69 20.39 11.45 16.39
C HIS A 69 20.86 12.82 16.92
N ALA A 70 19.99 13.84 16.81
CA ALA A 70 20.31 15.17 17.33
C ALA A 70 20.66 15.09 18.82
N SER A 71 21.67 15.82 19.21
CA SER A 71 22.08 15.93 20.60
C SER A 71 21.33 17.06 21.29
N GLY A 72 20.96 16.83 22.55
CA GLY A 72 20.30 17.87 23.36
C GLY A 72 18.77 17.86 23.20
N PHE A 73 18.18 19.05 23.30
CA PHE A 73 16.73 19.27 23.24
C PHE A 73 16.28 19.86 21.87
N ASP A 74 17.13 19.74 20.86
CA ASP A 74 16.81 20.27 19.53
C ASP A 74 15.63 19.53 18.91
N LEU A 75 14.59 20.28 18.61
CA LEU A 75 13.37 19.77 18.04
C LEU A 75 13.47 19.76 16.52
N HIS A 76 13.16 18.63 15.92
CA HIS A 76 13.13 18.46 14.47
C HIS A 76 11.88 17.70 14.06
N ASP A 77 11.47 17.91 12.81
CA ASP A 77 10.41 17.16 12.16
C ASP A 77 10.76 16.84 10.71
N VAL A 78 9.91 16.06 10.07
CA VAL A 78 9.97 15.74 8.65
C VAL A 78 8.68 16.23 8.02
N TYR A 79 8.76 17.28 7.22
CA TYR A 79 7.62 17.87 6.55
C TYR A 79 7.80 17.80 5.02
N VAL A 80 6.71 17.45 4.30
CA VAL A 80 6.74 17.42 2.83
C VAL A 80 6.34 18.79 2.28
N ASP A 81 7.32 19.52 1.75
CA ASP A 81 7.08 20.75 1.00
C ASP A 81 6.35 20.45 -0.31
N SER A 82 6.91 19.56 -1.13
CA SER A 82 6.31 19.18 -2.41
C SER A 82 6.46 17.68 -2.70
N GLY A 83 5.51 17.12 -3.43
CA GLY A 83 5.51 15.71 -3.78
C GLY A 83 4.12 15.15 -4.02
N PRO A 84 4.05 13.89 -4.50
CA PRO A 84 2.78 13.21 -4.83
C PRO A 84 1.83 13.01 -3.65
N THR A 85 2.34 12.96 -2.42
CA THR A 85 1.54 12.90 -1.18
C THR A 85 2.15 13.78 -0.11
N LYS A 86 1.29 14.38 0.70
CA LYS A 86 1.70 15.18 1.86
C LYS A 86 1.65 14.33 3.11
N PHE A 87 2.61 14.54 3.99
CA PHE A 87 2.65 14.01 5.34
C PHE A 87 3.62 14.85 6.18
N ASN A 88 3.56 14.68 7.47
CA ASN A 88 4.53 15.23 8.41
C ASN A 88 4.71 14.27 9.59
N SER A 89 5.90 14.31 10.20
CA SER A 89 6.15 13.67 11.48
C SER A 89 5.70 14.60 12.63
N PRO A 90 5.58 14.07 13.86
CA PRO A 90 5.62 14.92 15.04
C PRO A 90 6.95 15.68 15.11
N THR A 91 6.92 16.88 15.69
CA THR A 91 8.13 17.61 16.07
C THR A 91 8.65 17.01 17.38
N GLN A 92 9.89 16.49 17.37
CA GLN A 92 10.44 15.72 18.49
C GLN A 92 11.95 15.87 18.59
N ALA A 93 12.50 15.63 19.78
CA ALA A 93 13.93 15.66 20.05
C ALA A 93 14.61 14.28 19.96
N GLY A 94 13.84 13.23 19.81
CA GLY A 94 14.34 11.85 19.77
C GLY A 94 13.31 10.87 19.26
N GLY A 95 13.71 9.60 19.12
CA GLY A 95 12.82 8.55 18.63
C GLY A 95 12.88 8.32 17.13
N THR A 96 11.81 7.82 16.56
CA THR A 96 11.74 7.45 15.13
C THR A 96 10.39 7.81 14.53
N PHE A 97 10.39 8.02 13.22
CA PHE A 97 9.19 8.14 12.39
C PHE A 97 9.36 7.29 11.14
N SER A 98 8.31 6.66 10.66
CA SER A 98 8.38 5.81 9.47
C SER A 98 7.22 6.08 8.52
N LYS A 99 7.51 6.05 7.22
CA LYS A 99 6.52 6.19 6.15
C LYS A 99 6.79 5.21 5.01
N THR A 100 5.77 4.49 4.57
CA THR A 100 5.82 3.68 3.35
C THR A 100 5.38 4.53 2.16
N PHE A 101 6.13 4.45 1.06
CA PHE A 101 5.90 5.25 -0.14
C PHE A 101 5.22 4.40 -1.21
N THR A 102 3.98 4.74 -1.55
CA THR A 102 3.16 4.03 -2.53
C THR A 102 3.00 4.76 -3.86
N LYS A 103 3.34 6.04 -3.91
CA LYS A 103 3.25 6.86 -5.11
C LYS A 103 4.64 7.26 -5.60
N PRO A 104 4.98 6.96 -6.88
CA PRO A 104 6.25 7.37 -7.45
C PRO A 104 6.28 8.89 -7.67
N GLY A 105 7.46 9.45 -7.63
CA GLY A 105 7.71 10.88 -7.84
C GLY A 105 8.83 11.40 -6.96
N THR A 106 9.09 12.69 -7.05
CA THR A 106 10.08 13.38 -6.24
C THR A 106 9.38 14.09 -5.08
N TYR A 107 9.87 13.83 -3.89
CA TYR A 107 9.43 14.46 -2.66
C TYR A 107 10.55 15.41 -2.19
N LYS A 108 10.17 16.65 -1.92
CA LYS A 108 11.02 17.63 -1.23
C LYS A 108 10.56 17.71 0.21
N LEU A 109 11.49 17.49 1.11
CA LEU A 109 11.22 17.50 2.54
C LEU A 109 12.10 18.55 3.21
N TYR A 110 11.62 19.07 4.34
CA TYR A 110 12.37 20.00 5.18
C TYR A 110 11.95 19.85 6.63
N CYS A 111 12.75 20.40 7.54
CA CYS A 111 12.40 20.54 8.95
C CYS A 111 11.79 21.93 9.17
N THR A 112 10.61 22.01 9.79
CA THR A 112 9.95 23.30 10.02
C THR A 112 10.68 24.19 11.01
N GLN A 113 11.58 23.62 11.81
CA GLN A 113 12.42 24.35 12.77
C GLN A 113 13.65 24.99 12.11
N HIS A 114 14.06 24.47 10.91
CA HIS A 114 15.29 24.89 10.20
C HIS A 114 15.05 24.96 8.69
N GLU A 115 14.01 25.66 8.27
CA GLU A 115 13.42 25.62 6.92
C GLU A 115 14.41 25.79 5.76
N ALA A 116 15.41 26.67 5.91
CA ALA A 116 16.35 26.99 4.84
C ALA A 116 17.47 25.94 4.70
N ASP A 117 17.89 25.33 5.80
CA ASP A 117 19.13 24.57 5.89
C ASP A 117 18.88 23.05 5.92
N MET A 118 17.86 22.62 6.65
CA MET A 118 17.57 21.22 6.87
C MET A 118 16.57 20.68 5.84
N THR A 119 17.09 20.30 4.67
CA THR A 119 16.27 19.81 3.53
C THR A 119 16.72 18.44 3.05
N MET A 120 15.78 17.70 2.42
CA MET A 120 16.03 16.40 1.81
C MET A 120 15.28 16.24 0.49
N THR A 121 15.88 15.54 -0.47
CA THR A 121 15.23 15.09 -1.69
C THR A 121 15.11 13.58 -1.71
N LEU A 122 13.88 13.09 -1.78
CA LEU A 122 13.58 11.66 -1.90
C LEU A 122 12.94 11.38 -3.27
N VAL A 123 13.55 10.49 -4.04
CA VAL A 123 13.03 10.03 -5.34
C VAL A 123 12.44 8.63 -5.17
N VAL A 124 11.14 8.49 -5.43
CA VAL A 124 10.43 7.21 -5.41
C VAL A 124 10.23 6.74 -6.84
N ARG A 125 10.83 5.63 -7.22
CA ARG A 125 10.73 5.04 -8.55
C ARG A 125 9.71 3.91 -8.58
N LYS A 126 9.10 3.69 -9.74
CA LYS A 126 8.32 2.47 -9.98
C LYS A 126 9.23 1.25 -9.89
N VAL A 127 8.69 0.14 -9.39
CA VAL A 127 9.41 -1.14 -9.43
C VAL A 127 9.52 -1.58 -10.89
N PRO A 128 10.71 -1.92 -11.41
CA PRO A 128 10.83 -2.52 -12.74
C PRO A 128 10.00 -3.81 -12.81
N LYS A 129 9.31 -3.99 -13.94
CA LYS A 129 8.62 -5.24 -14.26
C LYS A 129 9.61 -6.34 -14.54
#